data_47a4b7675d6353f6fcf47b3acf836959
#
_entry.id   47a4b7675d6353f6fcf47b3acf836959
#
_cell.length_a   1.000
_cell.length_b   1.000
_cell.length_c   1.000
_cell.angle_alpha   90.00
_cell.angle_beta   90.00
_cell.angle_gamma   90.00
#
_symmetry.space_group_name_H-M   'P 1'
#
loop_
_entity.id
_entity.type
_entity.pdbx_description
1 polymer ?
#
loop_
_entity_poly.entity_id
_entity_poly.type
_entity_poly.pdbx_seq_one_letter_code
_entity_poly.pdbx_strand_id
1 'polypeptide(L)'
;NQRIEVTKQRMGSGDILENVMESDINKIRYTLERINRDDFYKSVDAILSAKTIYVMGARSAESLAQVLKYNLSLIFDNVKFVKPSSTAEVFEQMISISEDDILIAFSFPRYSSKMVSAVKYASNNGAKVVVFTDSNISPLAEHATYLLTAQSDMASFMDSLVAPISIINAIIVEITRRREKE
;
A
#
# COMPACT_ATOMS: atom_id res chain seq x y z
N ASN A 1 12.23 18.82 -14.33
CA ASN A 1 13.48 18.56 -15.07
C ASN A 1 14.60 17.96 -14.20
N GLN A 2 14.79 18.38 -12.92
CA GLN A 2 15.80 17.80 -12.02
C GLN A 2 15.68 16.28 -11.84
N ARG A 3 14.48 15.73 -11.76
CA ARG A 3 14.25 14.29 -11.61
C ARG A 3 14.69 13.48 -12.84
N ILE A 4 14.48 14.02 -14.04
CA ILE A 4 14.92 13.39 -15.29
C ILE A 4 16.46 13.36 -15.35
N GLU A 5 17.11 14.44 -14.91
CA GLU A 5 18.56 14.50 -14.85
C GLU A 5 19.15 13.54 -13.82
N VAL A 6 18.57 13.46 -12.63
CA VAL A 6 18.99 12.50 -11.60
C VAL A 6 18.81 11.06 -12.09
N THR A 7 17.70 10.78 -12.80
CA THR A 7 17.48 9.47 -13.42
C THR A 7 18.56 9.13 -14.44
N LYS A 8 18.90 10.07 -15.32
CA LYS A 8 19.97 9.89 -16.32
C LYS A 8 21.34 9.66 -15.69
N GLN A 9 21.67 10.38 -14.61
CA GLN A 9 22.95 10.23 -13.90
C GLN A 9 23.05 8.90 -13.16
N ARG A 10 21.95 8.37 -12.63
CA ARG A 10 21.93 7.10 -11.90
C ARG A 10 21.90 5.87 -12.81
N MET A 11 21.32 5.98 -14.00
CA MET A 11 21.19 4.85 -14.93
C MET A 11 22.48 4.52 -15.68
N GLY A 12 23.52 5.36 -15.62
CA GLY A 12 24.84 5.10 -16.22
C GLY A 12 24.79 4.84 -17.74
N SER A 13 25.96 4.50 -18.32
CA SER A 13 26.11 4.00 -19.68
C SER A 13 26.05 2.46 -19.65
N GLY A 14 24.97 1.87 -20.14
CA GLY A 14 24.81 0.42 -20.16
C GLY A 14 23.44 0.00 -20.65
N ASP A 15 23.10 -1.28 -20.52
CA ASP A 15 21.79 -1.80 -20.85
C ASP A 15 20.75 -1.30 -19.81
N ILE A 16 19.89 -0.38 -20.26
CA ILE A 16 18.85 0.22 -19.42
C ILE A 16 17.88 -0.83 -18.88
N LEU A 17 17.52 -1.82 -19.69
CA LEU A 17 16.62 -2.90 -19.26
C LEU A 17 17.23 -3.68 -18.10
N GLU A 18 18.48 -4.11 -18.24
CA GLU A 18 19.20 -4.85 -17.19
C GLU A 18 19.34 -4.01 -15.93
N ASN A 19 19.77 -2.76 -16.05
CA ASN A 19 19.96 -1.87 -14.91
C ASN A 19 18.65 -1.61 -14.12
N VAL A 20 17.53 -1.41 -14.81
CA VAL A 20 16.23 -1.20 -14.17
C VAL A 20 15.76 -2.47 -13.48
N MET A 21 15.81 -3.62 -14.16
CA MET A 21 15.36 -4.88 -13.58
C MET A 21 16.23 -5.33 -12.41
N GLU A 22 17.54 -5.18 -12.48
CA GLU A 22 18.45 -5.43 -11.34
C GLU A 22 18.15 -4.52 -10.16
N SER A 23 17.89 -3.22 -10.41
CA SER A 23 17.47 -2.29 -9.38
C SER A 23 16.16 -2.73 -8.72
N ASP A 24 15.21 -3.21 -9.49
CA ASP A 24 13.91 -3.68 -8.99
C ASP A 24 14.06 -4.99 -8.18
N ILE A 25 14.90 -5.92 -8.62
CA ILE A 25 15.25 -7.13 -7.85
C ILE A 25 15.82 -6.74 -6.49
N ASN A 26 16.71 -5.76 -6.44
CA ASN A 26 17.30 -5.29 -5.20
C ASN A 26 16.27 -4.64 -4.26
N LYS A 27 15.29 -3.91 -4.79
CA LYS A 27 14.19 -3.33 -3.99
C LYS A 27 13.31 -4.42 -3.37
N ILE A 28 12.99 -5.46 -4.12
CA ILE A 28 12.23 -6.62 -3.61
C ILE A 28 13.03 -7.33 -2.50
N ARG A 29 14.31 -7.60 -2.73
CA ARG A 29 15.18 -8.26 -1.73
C ARG A 29 15.29 -7.44 -0.45
N TYR A 30 15.57 -6.14 -0.57
CA TYR A 30 15.64 -5.23 0.55
C TYR A 30 14.34 -5.20 1.35
N THR A 31 13.20 -5.17 0.68
CA THR A 31 11.89 -5.19 1.31
C THR A 31 11.63 -6.52 2.03
N LEU A 32 11.93 -7.65 1.39
CA LEU A 32 11.77 -8.98 1.97
C LEU A 32 12.56 -9.17 3.27
N GLU A 33 13.76 -8.61 3.33
CA GLU A 33 14.65 -8.70 4.52
C GLU A 33 14.16 -7.85 5.70
N ARG A 34 13.35 -6.81 5.46
CA ARG A 34 12.96 -5.79 6.45
C ARG A 34 11.49 -5.75 6.79
N ILE A 35 10.64 -6.33 5.97
CA ILE A 35 9.20 -6.34 6.22
C ILE A 35 8.88 -7.03 7.54
N ASN A 36 7.99 -6.42 8.33
CA ASN A 36 7.48 -7.06 9.55
C ASN A 36 6.54 -8.21 9.18
N ARG A 37 7.01 -9.44 9.36
CA ARG A 37 6.25 -10.65 9.02
C ARG A 37 5.03 -10.83 9.88
N ASP A 38 5.09 -10.44 11.15
CA ASP A 38 3.94 -10.52 12.07
C ASP A 38 2.82 -9.58 11.61
N ASP A 39 3.16 -8.33 11.26
CA ASP A 39 2.21 -7.38 10.70
C ASP A 39 1.64 -7.87 9.36
N PHE A 40 2.44 -8.51 8.52
CA PHE A 40 1.97 -9.11 7.27
C PHE A 40 0.88 -10.15 7.51
N TYR A 41 1.12 -11.14 8.36
CA TYR A 41 0.14 -12.21 8.63
C TYR A 41 -1.09 -11.70 9.39
N LYS A 42 -0.93 -10.78 10.33
CA LYS A 42 -2.04 -10.12 11.02
C LYS A 42 -2.88 -9.24 10.08
N SER A 43 -2.26 -8.62 9.07
CA SER A 43 -3.00 -7.92 8.02
C SER A 43 -3.90 -8.88 7.23
N VAL A 44 -3.40 -10.06 6.90
CA VAL A 44 -4.21 -11.10 6.23
C VAL A 44 -5.38 -11.54 7.12
N ASP A 45 -5.14 -11.79 8.42
CA ASP A 45 -6.19 -12.14 9.37
C ASP A 45 -7.27 -11.06 9.44
N ALA A 46 -6.84 -9.79 9.48
CA ALA A 46 -7.74 -8.66 9.54
C ALA A 46 -8.57 -8.51 8.25
N ILE A 47 -7.99 -8.76 7.09
CA ILE A 47 -8.73 -8.73 5.80
C ILE A 47 -9.77 -9.85 5.76
N LEU A 48 -9.41 -11.06 6.18
CA LEU A 48 -10.32 -12.21 6.19
C LEU A 48 -11.52 -12.02 7.12
N SER A 49 -11.34 -11.32 8.23
CA SER A 49 -12.38 -11.10 9.24
C SER A 49 -13.19 -9.81 9.05
N ALA A 50 -12.79 -8.93 8.14
CA ALA A 50 -13.42 -7.63 7.98
C ALA A 50 -14.84 -7.72 7.40
N LYS A 51 -15.76 -6.92 7.96
CA LYS A 51 -17.09 -6.73 7.43
C LYS A 51 -17.07 -5.93 6.13
N THR A 52 -16.27 -4.86 6.08
CA THR A 52 -16.03 -4.07 4.86
C THR A 52 -14.53 -3.81 4.72
N ILE A 53 -14.02 -3.98 3.51
CA ILE A 53 -12.62 -3.72 3.17
C ILE A 53 -12.56 -2.42 2.37
N TYR A 54 -12.05 -1.36 2.98
CA TYR A 54 -11.78 -0.09 2.30
C TYR A 54 -10.34 -0.08 1.79
N VAL A 55 -10.15 0.33 0.54
CA VAL A 55 -8.83 0.42 -0.09
C VAL A 55 -8.64 1.82 -0.64
N MET A 56 -7.52 2.45 -0.31
CA MET A 56 -7.21 3.82 -0.72
C MET A 56 -5.73 4.00 -1.04
N GLY A 57 -5.45 4.80 -2.04
CA GLY A 57 -4.09 5.24 -2.40
C GLY A 57 -4.13 6.63 -3.01
N ALA A 58 -3.01 7.33 -2.94
CA ALA A 58 -2.88 8.66 -3.52
C ALA A 58 -1.70 8.73 -4.51
N ARG A 59 -1.85 9.52 -5.57
CA ARG A 59 -0.85 9.72 -6.64
C ARG A 59 -0.49 8.39 -7.32
N SER A 60 0.79 8.08 -7.51
CA SER A 60 1.25 6.80 -8.08
C SER A 60 0.78 5.58 -7.27
N ALA A 61 0.62 5.72 -5.96
CA ALA A 61 0.14 4.67 -5.09
C ALA A 61 -1.36 4.35 -5.25
N GLU A 62 -2.13 5.19 -5.93
CA GLU A 62 -3.51 4.87 -6.31
C GLU A 62 -3.58 3.64 -7.20
N SER A 63 -2.61 3.46 -8.11
CA SER A 63 -2.53 2.26 -8.96
C SER A 63 -2.33 0.98 -8.15
N LEU A 64 -1.56 1.02 -7.06
CA LEU A 64 -1.41 -0.10 -6.13
C LEU A 64 -2.73 -0.45 -5.44
N ALA A 65 -3.45 0.57 -4.96
CA ALA A 65 -4.77 0.42 -4.36
C ALA A 65 -5.78 -0.19 -5.34
N GLN A 66 -5.75 0.22 -6.60
CA GLN A 66 -6.60 -0.33 -7.67
C GLN A 66 -6.29 -1.80 -7.95
N VAL A 67 -5.01 -2.19 -8.01
CA VAL A 67 -4.60 -3.59 -8.20
C VAL A 67 -5.09 -4.45 -7.03
N LEU A 68 -4.88 -4.00 -5.79
CA LEU A 68 -5.36 -4.73 -4.61
C LEU A 68 -6.89 -4.84 -4.60
N LYS A 69 -7.59 -3.72 -4.83
CA LYS A 69 -9.06 -3.69 -4.90
C LYS A 69 -9.59 -4.67 -5.93
N TYR A 70 -9.02 -4.69 -7.13
CA TYR A 70 -9.44 -5.61 -8.18
C TYR A 70 -9.33 -7.07 -7.73
N ASN A 71 -8.17 -7.47 -7.21
CA ASN A 71 -7.96 -8.86 -6.77
C ASN A 71 -8.84 -9.24 -5.57
N LEU A 72 -8.99 -8.35 -4.57
CA LEU A 72 -9.87 -8.62 -3.44
C LEU A 72 -11.34 -8.74 -3.85
N SER A 73 -11.78 -7.97 -4.85
CA SER A 73 -13.16 -8.04 -5.35
C SER A 73 -13.50 -9.33 -6.09
N LEU A 74 -12.50 -10.13 -6.50
CA LEU A 74 -12.70 -11.49 -7.01
C LEU A 74 -12.95 -12.50 -5.89
N ILE A 75 -12.62 -12.15 -4.65
CA ILE A 75 -12.67 -13.03 -3.48
C ILE A 75 -13.77 -12.61 -2.50
N PHE A 76 -14.04 -11.31 -2.37
CA PHE A 76 -14.94 -10.70 -1.41
C PHE A 76 -15.93 -9.76 -2.09
N ASP A 77 -17.18 -9.76 -1.63
CA ASP A 77 -18.25 -8.88 -2.14
C ASP A 77 -18.25 -7.48 -1.51
N ASN A 78 -17.54 -7.32 -0.40
CA ASN A 78 -17.57 -6.16 0.49
C ASN A 78 -16.36 -5.23 0.35
N VAL A 79 -15.76 -5.13 -0.82
CA VAL A 79 -14.58 -4.29 -1.08
C VAL A 79 -14.99 -2.93 -1.65
N LYS A 80 -14.60 -1.85 -0.98
CA LYS A 80 -14.87 -0.46 -1.38
C LYS A 80 -13.57 0.27 -1.70
N PHE A 81 -13.50 0.86 -2.87
CA PHE A 81 -12.42 1.76 -3.23
C PHE A 81 -12.75 3.19 -2.82
N VAL A 82 -11.91 3.80 -1.98
CA VAL A 82 -12.04 5.20 -1.58
C VAL A 82 -11.26 6.07 -2.56
N LYS A 83 -11.97 6.88 -3.33
CA LYS A 83 -11.34 7.79 -4.30
C LYS A 83 -10.63 8.93 -3.57
N PRO A 84 -9.38 9.26 -3.94
CA PRO A 84 -8.62 10.34 -3.31
C PRO A 84 -9.06 11.73 -3.84
N SER A 85 -10.33 12.06 -3.65
CA SER A 85 -10.96 13.33 -4.02
C SER A 85 -10.70 14.42 -2.97
N SER A 86 -11.64 15.32 -2.71
CA SER A 86 -11.53 16.27 -1.60
C SER A 86 -11.55 15.56 -0.23
N THR A 87 -11.03 16.21 0.80
CA THR A 87 -11.03 15.62 2.16
C THR A 87 -12.45 15.32 2.65
N ALA A 88 -13.41 16.18 2.36
CA ALA A 88 -14.81 15.98 2.71
C ALA A 88 -15.39 14.73 2.04
N GLU A 89 -15.19 14.59 0.72
CA GLU A 89 -15.67 13.43 -0.03
C GLU A 89 -15.00 12.11 0.41
N VAL A 90 -13.72 12.16 0.82
CA VAL A 90 -13.04 10.99 1.40
C VAL A 90 -13.75 10.55 2.68
N PHE A 91 -14.09 11.48 3.57
CA PHE A 91 -14.83 11.17 4.80
C PHE A 91 -16.24 10.66 4.51
N GLU A 92 -16.95 11.26 3.55
CA GLU A 92 -18.28 10.77 3.13
C GLU A 92 -18.23 9.32 2.64
N GLN A 93 -17.20 8.94 1.87
CA GLN A 93 -17.01 7.57 1.39
C GLN A 93 -16.74 6.58 2.53
N MET A 94 -16.22 7.03 3.66
CA MET A 94 -15.89 6.22 4.83
C MET A 94 -16.80 6.52 6.05
N ILE A 95 -17.93 7.20 5.85
CA ILE A 95 -18.77 7.66 6.98
C ILE A 95 -19.26 6.52 7.88
N SER A 96 -19.43 5.33 7.32
CA SER A 96 -19.91 4.14 8.03
C SER A 96 -18.77 3.26 8.57
N ILE A 97 -17.51 3.68 8.46
CA ILE A 97 -16.37 2.87 8.90
C ILE A 97 -16.40 2.69 10.42
N SER A 98 -16.19 1.46 10.87
CA SER A 98 -16.30 1.05 12.26
C SER A 98 -15.23 0.03 12.65
N GLU A 99 -15.27 -0.45 13.87
CA GLU A 99 -14.37 -1.46 14.42
C GLU A 99 -14.43 -2.83 13.70
N ASP A 100 -15.53 -3.09 12.98
CA ASP A 100 -15.71 -4.31 12.18
C ASP A 100 -15.03 -4.24 10.81
N ASP A 101 -14.50 -3.08 10.44
CA ASP A 101 -13.99 -2.79 9.12
C ASP A 101 -12.45 -2.67 9.10
N ILE A 102 -11.91 -2.68 7.90
CA ILE A 102 -10.47 -2.45 7.67
C ILE A 102 -10.27 -1.38 6.60
N LEU A 103 -9.29 -0.49 6.83
CA LEU A 103 -8.76 0.40 5.80
C LEU A 103 -7.36 -0.07 5.40
N ILE A 104 -7.15 -0.28 4.11
CA ILE A 104 -5.83 -0.55 3.53
C ILE A 104 -5.40 0.70 2.74
N ALA A 105 -4.36 1.37 3.20
CA ALA A 105 -3.90 2.64 2.68
C ALA A 105 -2.49 2.56 2.12
N PHE A 106 -2.30 3.10 0.90
CA PHE A 106 -1.02 3.17 0.22
C PHE A 106 -0.56 4.62 0.13
N SER A 107 0.55 4.96 0.79
CA SER A 107 1.13 6.31 0.72
C SER A 107 2.65 6.27 0.88
N PHE A 108 3.34 6.87 -0.07
CA PHE A 108 4.80 6.93 -0.14
C PHE A 108 5.28 8.38 -0.12
N PRO A 109 6.59 8.66 0.03
CA PRO A 109 7.11 10.01 0.17
C PRO A 109 6.52 11.04 -0.79
N ARG A 110 6.45 12.29 -0.31
CA ARG A 110 5.52 13.36 -0.66
C ARG A 110 4.10 12.99 -0.26
N TYR A 111 3.99 12.45 0.96
CA TYR A 111 2.75 12.00 1.57
C TYR A 111 1.61 13.00 1.41
N SER A 112 0.44 12.50 1.08
CA SER A 112 -0.76 13.31 0.96
C SER A 112 -1.38 13.55 2.34
N SER A 113 -1.68 14.80 2.69
CA SER A 113 -2.40 15.15 3.92
C SER A 113 -3.78 14.49 3.99
N LYS A 114 -4.43 14.29 2.84
CA LYS A 114 -5.72 13.56 2.76
C LYS A 114 -5.57 12.11 3.23
N MET A 115 -4.47 11.46 2.85
CA MET A 115 -4.18 10.09 3.29
C MET A 115 -3.96 10.02 4.79
N VAL A 116 -3.19 10.96 5.36
CA VAL A 116 -2.98 11.06 6.81
C VAL A 116 -4.32 11.26 7.53
N SER A 117 -5.15 12.18 7.04
CA SER A 117 -6.48 12.42 7.61
C SER A 117 -7.40 11.20 7.52
N ALA A 118 -7.40 10.50 6.39
CA ALA A 118 -8.20 9.29 6.18
C ALA A 118 -7.80 8.15 7.14
N VAL A 119 -6.50 7.91 7.26
CA VAL A 119 -5.95 6.88 8.16
C VAL A 119 -6.27 7.20 9.61
N LYS A 120 -6.08 8.45 10.02
CA LYS A 120 -6.45 8.93 11.37
C LYS A 120 -7.96 8.77 11.63
N TYR A 121 -8.80 9.14 10.67
CA TYR A 121 -10.26 9.01 10.79
C TYR A 121 -10.66 7.55 10.98
N ALA A 122 -10.16 6.64 10.17
CA ALA A 122 -10.45 5.21 10.28
C ALA A 122 -10.00 4.64 11.63
N SER A 123 -8.79 4.96 12.06
CA SER A 123 -8.23 4.55 13.35
C SER A 123 -9.08 5.07 14.53
N ASN A 124 -9.50 6.33 14.49
CA ASN A 124 -10.32 6.93 15.54
C ASN A 124 -11.74 6.32 15.62
N ASN A 125 -12.23 5.73 14.55
CA ASN A 125 -13.51 4.98 14.51
C ASN A 125 -13.34 3.50 14.85
N GLY A 126 -12.17 3.08 15.32
CA GLY A 126 -11.89 1.71 15.75
C GLY A 126 -11.54 0.72 14.65
N ALA A 127 -11.57 1.13 13.37
CA ALA A 127 -11.21 0.26 12.28
C ALA A 127 -9.74 -0.15 12.34
N LYS A 128 -9.43 -1.36 11.91
CA LYS A 128 -8.05 -1.76 11.70
C LYS A 128 -7.50 -1.05 10.47
N VAL A 129 -6.27 -0.58 10.55
CA VAL A 129 -5.61 0.18 9.48
C VAL A 129 -4.31 -0.50 9.08
N VAL A 130 -4.25 -0.98 7.85
CA VAL A 130 -3.03 -1.48 7.21
C VAL A 130 -2.44 -0.37 6.36
N VAL A 131 -1.21 0.02 6.64
CA VAL A 131 -0.50 1.06 5.89
C VAL A 131 0.66 0.46 5.12
N PHE A 132 0.64 0.66 3.80
CA PHE A 132 1.79 0.45 2.91
C PHE A 132 2.52 1.77 2.73
N THR A 133 3.76 1.84 3.16
CA THR A 133 4.60 3.04 3.09
C THR A 133 6.08 2.66 2.97
N ASP A 134 6.97 3.63 2.93
CA ASP A 134 8.42 3.41 2.76
C ASP A 134 9.15 3.16 4.08
N SER A 135 8.64 3.68 5.19
CA SER A 135 9.33 3.61 6.47
C SER A 135 8.40 3.75 7.68
N ASN A 136 8.92 3.36 8.84
CA ASN A 136 8.22 3.47 10.13
C ASN A 136 8.12 4.91 10.67
N ILE A 137 8.82 5.87 10.06
CA ILE A 137 8.71 7.31 10.38
C ILE A 137 7.75 8.06 9.44
N SER A 138 7.07 7.35 8.56
CA SER A 138 6.01 7.92 7.72
C SER A 138 4.91 8.54 8.60
N PRO A 139 4.32 9.68 8.21
CA PRO A 139 3.23 10.31 8.98
C PRO A 139 1.96 9.46 9.09
N LEU A 140 1.84 8.40 8.30
CA LEU A 140 0.73 7.46 8.40
C LEU A 140 1.01 6.35 9.43
N ALA A 141 2.28 6.07 9.74
CA ALA A 141 2.68 4.96 10.60
C ALA A 141 2.12 5.09 12.02
N GLU A 142 1.98 6.30 12.53
CA GLU A 142 1.41 6.58 13.86
C GLU A 142 -0.02 6.04 14.03
N HIS A 143 -0.78 5.99 12.95
CA HIS A 143 -2.19 5.56 12.95
C HIS A 143 -2.38 4.13 12.41
N ALA A 144 -1.30 3.45 12.03
CA ALA A 144 -1.37 2.09 11.51
C ALA A 144 -1.58 1.07 12.63
N THR A 145 -2.51 0.13 12.42
CA THR A 145 -2.59 -1.10 13.22
C THR A 145 -1.49 -2.05 12.79
N TYR A 146 -1.28 -2.18 11.48
CA TYR A 146 -0.24 -2.98 10.87
C TYR A 146 0.50 -2.17 9.81
N LEU A 147 1.83 -2.22 9.83
CA LEU A 147 2.68 -1.45 8.95
C LEU A 147 3.46 -2.36 8.01
N LEU A 148 3.25 -2.19 6.71
CA LEU A 148 3.94 -2.93 5.67
C LEU A 148 4.86 -1.98 4.90
N THR A 149 6.15 -2.03 5.22
CA THR A 149 7.14 -1.16 4.59
C THR A 149 7.72 -1.78 3.33
N ALA A 150 7.77 -0.99 2.27
CA ALA A 150 8.34 -1.37 0.99
C ALA A 150 9.30 -0.29 0.49
N GLN A 151 10.43 -0.69 -0.07
CA GLN A 151 11.35 0.26 -0.66
C GLN A 151 10.74 0.88 -1.91
N SER A 152 10.62 2.21 -1.90
CA SER A 152 10.29 3.01 -3.07
C SER A 152 11.47 3.90 -3.43
N ASP A 153 11.75 4.07 -4.71
CA ASP A 153 12.84 4.95 -5.18
C ASP A 153 12.28 6.32 -5.57
N MET A 154 12.36 7.24 -4.62
CA MET A 154 11.84 8.61 -4.79
C MET A 154 12.77 9.55 -5.54
N ALA A 155 13.98 9.11 -5.85
CA ALA A 155 14.94 9.92 -6.57
C ALA A 155 14.80 9.82 -8.11
N SER A 156 13.97 8.90 -8.58
CA SER A 156 13.68 8.69 -10.00
C SER A 156 12.52 9.56 -10.49
N PHE A 157 12.42 9.75 -11.81
CA PHE A 157 11.26 10.35 -12.47
C PHE A 157 9.98 9.56 -12.20
N MET A 158 10.09 8.23 -12.18
CA MET A 158 9.02 7.31 -11.82
C MET A 158 9.40 6.53 -10.57
N ASP A 159 8.45 6.42 -9.65
CA ASP A 159 8.58 5.56 -8.49
C ASP A 159 8.48 4.10 -8.95
N SER A 160 9.40 3.24 -8.53
CA SER A 160 9.22 1.80 -8.74
C SER A 160 8.17 1.27 -7.79
N LEU A 161 7.15 0.64 -8.35
CA LEU A 161 6.07 0.01 -7.58
C LEU A 161 6.28 -1.49 -7.36
N VAL A 162 7.41 -2.03 -7.78
CA VAL A 162 7.66 -3.48 -7.81
C VAL A 162 7.64 -4.11 -6.42
N ALA A 163 8.23 -3.47 -5.42
CA ALA A 163 8.27 -4.00 -4.06
C ALA A 163 6.88 -4.00 -3.39
N PRO A 164 6.11 -2.90 -3.37
CA PRO A 164 4.75 -2.95 -2.83
C PRO A 164 3.82 -3.87 -3.64
N ILE A 165 3.94 -3.99 -4.96
CA ILE A 165 3.16 -4.98 -5.74
C ILE A 165 3.51 -6.40 -5.33
N SER A 166 4.77 -6.71 -5.03
CA SER A 166 5.17 -8.03 -4.54
C SER A 166 4.52 -8.38 -3.20
N ILE A 167 4.35 -7.41 -2.30
CA ILE A 167 3.61 -7.59 -1.05
C ILE A 167 2.12 -7.85 -1.33
N ILE A 168 1.51 -7.10 -2.25
CA ILE A 168 0.13 -7.32 -2.69
C ILE A 168 -0.05 -8.76 -3.19
N ASN A 169 0.84 -9.23 -4.07
CA ASN A 169 0.81 -10.60 -4.57
C ASN A 169 0.85 -11.62 -3.43
N ALA A 170 1.74 -11.41 -2.46
CA ALA A 170 1.86 -12.30 -1.31
C ALA A 170 0.58 -12.32 -0.44
N ILE A 171 -0.06 -11.17 -0.22
CA ILE A 171 -1.33 -11.06 0.51
C ILE A 171 -2.42 -11.87 -0.21
N ILE A 172 -2.58 -11.69 -1.52
CA ILE A 172 -3.62 -12.37 -2.30
C ILE A 172 -3.39 -13.89 -2.30
N VAL A 173 -2.16 -14.34 -2.49
CA VAL A 173 -1.81 -15.76 -2.43
C VAL A 173 -2.11 -16.34 -1.04
N GLU A 174 -1.74 -15.64 0.03
CA GLU A 174 -1.99 -16.13 1.40
C GLU A 174 -3.49 -16.17 1.74
N ILE A 175 -4.27 -15.18 1.32
CA ILE A 175 -5.74 -15.19 1.48
C ILE A 175 -6.34 -16.40 0.76
N THR A 176 -5.98 -16.62 -0.49
CA THR A 176 -6.48 -17.75 -1.29
C THR A 176 -6.12 -19.08 -0.65
N ARG A 177 -4.85 -19.24 -0.23
CA ARG A 177 -4.38 -20.45 0.46
C ARG A 177 -5.15 -20.78 1.74
N ARG A 178 -5.58 -19.77 2.49
CA ARG A 178 -6.33 -19.97 3.74
C ARG A 178 -7.78 -20.36 3.46
N ARG A 179 -8.41 -19.71 2.46
CA ARG A 179 -9.80 -20.02 2.10
C ARG A 179 -10.00 -21.40 1.46
N GLU A 180 -8.97 -21.94 0.82
CA GLU A 180 -9.02 -23.33 0.29
C GLU A 180 -8.97 -24.42 1.40
N LYS A 181 -8.63 -24.02 2.63
CA LYS A 181 -8.54 -24.93 3.78
C LYS A 181 -9.79 -24.94 4.66
N GLU A 182 -10.73 -24.03 4.41
CA GLU A 182 -12.04 -23.93 5.04
C GLU A 182 -13.11 -24.67 4.23
#